data_63bb851f1baf79e9686766737b181ee2
#
_entry.id   63bb851f1baf79e9686766737b181ee2
#
_cell.length_a   1.000
_cell.length_b   1.000
_cell.length_c   1.000
_cell.angle_alpha   90.00
_cell.angle_beta   90.00
_cell.angle_gamma   90.00
#
_symmetry.space_group_name_H-M   'P 1'
#
loop_
_entity.id
_entity.type
_entity.pdbx_description
1 polymer ?
#
loop_
_entity_poly.entity_id
_entity_poly.type
_entity_poly.pdbx_seq_one_letter_code
_entity_poly.pdbx_strand_id
1 'polypeptide(L)'
;MKTKITGLLTFLIGTFFFYSCDTDVEALEIQKLKTYDEQYFENLRAFKISYAYYEAWSPIEGVTGYKDPASWGERMVGLPDSIDIVNLWMGIPTAETHPIAYADMQYCQRKLGTRFVMHADASHYRHQFTVDGVDYDLSQNKDDEAMAAYAKWIVNQVLEPGLDGVDVDWEGWSGSDLVRLIKELGKYFGPEGEQPDKLLIVDYFSGTPPTDIIPYCDY
;
A
#
# COMPACT_ATOMS: atom_id res chain seq x y z
N MET A 1 -25.56 -44.27 -57.07
CA MET A 1 -24.80 -43.01 -57.08
C MET A 1 -25.16 -42.03 -55.97
N LYS A 2 -26.05 -42.38 -55.03
CA LYS A 2 -26.46 -41.49 -53.91
C LYS A 2 -25.65 -41.65 -52.62
N THR A 3 -24.93 -42.74 -52.45
CA THR A 3 -24.23 -43.08 -51.20
C THR A 3 -22.79 -42.45 -51.08
N LYS A 4 -22.20 -42.02 -52.17
CA LYS A 4 -20.87 -41.41 -52.19
C LYS A 4 -20.86 -39.88 -51.86
N ILE A 5 -21.97 -39.24 -52.08
CA ILE A 5 -22.12 -37.78 -51.83
C ILE A 5 -22.32 -37.52 -50.34
N THR A 6 -23.02 -38.41 -49.64
CA THR A 6 -23.30 -38.26 -48.21
C THR A 6 -22.03 -38.42 -47.36
N GLY A 7 -21.11 -39.35 -47.77
CA GLY A 7 -19.86 -39.55 -47.07
C GLY A 7 -18.89 -38.36 -47.23
N LEU A 8 -18.89 -37.73 -48.38
CA LEU A 8 -18.06 -36.54 -48.63
C LEU A 8 -18.54 -35.29 -47.89
N LEU A 9 -19.86 -35.15 -47.75
CA LEU A 9 -20.42 -34.03 -47.01
C LEU A 9 -20.20 -34.16 -45.50
N THR A 10 -20.27 -35.37 -44.97
CA THR A 10 -20.01 -35.63 -43.55
C THR A 10 -18.54 -35.43 -43.18
N PHE A 11 -17.62 -35.75 -44.12
CA PHE A 11 -16.19 -35.50 -43.93
C PHE A 11 -15.82 -34.01 -43.99
N LEU A 12 -16.47 -33.23 -44.88
CA LEU A 12 -16.29 -31.79 -44.97
C LEU A 12 -16.86 -31.04 -43.76
N ILE A 13 -17.98 -31.50 -43.19
CA ILE A 13 -18.55 -30.91 -41.99
C ILE A 13 -17.69 -31.22 -40.76
N GLY A 14 -17.15 -32.44 -40.68
CA GLY A 14 -16.26 -32.86 -39.58
C GLY A 14 -14.95 -32.07 -39.56
N THR A 15 -14.39 -31.72 -40.70
CA THR A 15 -13.15 -30.95 -40.77
C THR A 15 -13.34 -29.45 -40.39
N PHE A 16 -14.53 -28.90 -40.58
CA PHE A 16 -14.82 -27.54 -40.15
C PHE A 16 -14.97 -27.38 -38.63
N PHE A 17 -15.35 -28.45 -37.93
CA PHE A 17 -15.48 -28.36 -36.47
C PHE A 17 -14.16 -28.49 -35.72
N PHE A 18 -13.07 -28.94 -36.34
CA PHE A 18 -11.76 -29.03 -35.72
C PHE A 18 -10.89 -27.80 -35.91
N TYR A 19 -11.29 -26.85 -36.74
CA TYR A 19 -10.57 -25.60 -36.97
C TYR A 19 -11.12 -24.40 -36.18
N SER A 20 -12.14 -24.62 -35.34
CA SER A 20 -12.78 -23.54 -34.57
C SER A 20 -12.44 -23.54 -33.09
N CYS A 21 -11.33 -24.10 -32.71
CA CYS A 21 -10.73 -23.92 -31.39
C CYS A 21 -9.24 -23.75 -31.52
N ASP A 22 -8.84 -22.79 -32.35
CA ASP A 22 -7.65 -22.04 -32.00
C ASP A 22 -8.13 -21.06 -30.93
N THR A 23 -8.23 -21.58 -29.70
CA THR A 23 -8.12 -20.70 -28.58
C THR A 23 -6.72 -20.15 -28.68
N ASP A 24 -6.59 -18.93 -29.17
CA ASP A 24 -5.55 -18.03 -28.72
C ASP A 24 -5.71 -17.88 -27.20
N VAL A 25 -5.42 -18.95 -26.48
CA VAL A 25 -4.90 -18.83 -25.16
C VAL A 25 -3.53 -18.20 -25.43
N GLU A 26 -3.48 -16.87 -25.54
CA GLU A 26 -2.25 -16.18 -25.27
C GLU A 26 -1.73 -16.86 -24.02
N ALA A 27 -0.66 -17.62 -24.20
CA ALA A 27 0.03 -18.18 -23.06
C ALA A 27 0.21 -16.95 -22.17
N LEU A 28 -0.43 -16.97 -21.00
CA LEU A 28 -0.17 -15.97 -19.97
C LEU A 28 1.33 -16.09 -19.77
N GLU A 29 2.09 -15.33 -20.54
CA GLU A 29 3.49 -15.15 -20.26
C GLU A 29 3.47 -14.64 -18.84
N ILE A 30 3.82 -15.52 -17.90
CA ILE A 30 4.07 -15.13 -16.52
C ILE A 30 5.04 -13.98 -16.68
N GLN A 31 4.52 -12.75 -16.50
CA GLN A 31 5.36 -11.57 -16.63
C GLN A 31 6.50 -11.80 -15.67
N LYS A 32 7.68 -12.03 -16.22
CA LYS A 32 8.86 -12.15 -15.39
C LYS A 32 8.96 -10.84 -14.63
N LEU A 33 8.98 -10.92 -13.31
CA LEU A 33 9.22 -9.76 -12.47
C LEU A 33 10.46 -9.05 -13.03
N LYS A 34 10.31 -7.77 -13.34
CA LYS A 34 11.42 -6.96 -13.80
C LYS A 34 12.50 -6.99 -12.72
N THR A 35 13.70 -7.32 -13.09
CA THR A 35 14.87 -7.23 -12.22
C THR A 35 15.71 -6.05 -12.69
N TYR A 36 15.85 -5.06 -11.82
CA TYR A 36 16.71 -3.91 -12.06
C TYR A 36 17.92 -4.01 -11.15
N ASP A 37 19.03 -3.39 -11.54
CA ASP A 37 20.15 -3.23 -10.62
C ASP A 37 19.92 -2.07 -9.63
N GLU A 38 20.65 -2.07 -8.53
CA GLU A 38 20.53 -1.03 -7.49
C GLU A 38 20.83 0.37 -8.07
N GLN A 39 21.79 0.49 -8.96
CA GLN A 39 22.17 1.75 -9.59
C GLN A 39 21.04 2.37 -10.43
N TYR A 40 20.19 1.53 -11.05
CA TYR A 40 19.01 2.02 -11.77
C TYR A 40 18.07 2.78 -10.85
N PHE A 41 17.76 2.20 -9.68
CA PHE A 41 16.85 2.83 -8.72
C PHE A 41 17.45 4.07 -8.04
N GLU A 42 18.74 4.05 -7.71
CA GLU A 42 19.44 5.23 -7.19
C GLU A 42 19.37 6.40 -8.18
N ASN A 43 19.62 6.16 -9.44
CA ASN A 43 19.54 7.18 -10.48
C ASN A 43 18.11 7.70 -10.67
N LEU A 44 17.12 6.81 -10.62
CA LEU A 44 15.72 7.17 -10.77
C LEU A 44 15.25 8.13 -9.67
N ARG A 45 15.69 7.89 -8.43
CA ARG A 45 15.30 8.66 -7.24
C ARG A 45 16.11 9.93 -7.00
N ALA A 46 17.17 10.15 -7.77
CA ALA A 46 18.08 11.29 -7.58
C ALA A 46 17.42 12.67 -7.84
N PHE A 47 16.28 12.73 -8.52
CA PHE A 47 15.74 13.99 -9.04
C PHE A 47 14.37 14.36 -8.50
N LYS A 48 13.47 13.42 -8.26
CA LYS A 48 12.10 13.65 -7.78
C LYS A 48 11.59 12.41 -7.08
N ILE A 49 10.81 12.63 -6.03
CA ILE A 49 10.09 11.58 -5.32
C ILE A 49 8.68 11.49 -5.89
N SER A 50 8.27 10.28 -6.25
CA SER A 50 6.92 9.93 -6.63
C SER A 50 6.21 9.29 -5.44
N TYR A 51 5.04 9.81 -5.12
CA TYR A 51 4.20 9.40 -4.01
C TYR A 51 2.84 8.96 -4.51
N ALA A 52 2.30 7.86 -3.97
CA ALA A 52 0.99 7.36 -4.36
C ALA A 52 0.21 6.80 -3.18
N TYR A 53 -1.09 7.06 -3.16
CA TYR A 53 -2.04 6.33 -2.33
C TYR A 53 -2.44 5.04 -3.04
N TYR A 54 -2.49 3.95 -2.31
CA TYR A 54 -2.82 2.65 -2.86
C TYR A 54 -3.83 1.91 -1.99
N GLU A 55 -4.97 1.56 -2.60
CA GLU A 55 -6.07 0.87 -1.95
C GLU A 55 -6.54 -0.40 -2.69
N ALA A 56 -6.00 -0.70 -3.87
CA ALA A 56 -6.51 -1.77 -4.73
C ALA A 56 -6.33 -3.19 -4.15
N TRP A 57 -5.49 -3.38 -3.15
CA TRP A 57 -5.36 -4.62 -2.39
C TRP A 57 -6.47 -4.81 -1.34
N SER A 58 -7.17 -3.73 -1.03
CA SER A 58 -8.37 -3.70 -0.21
C SER A 58 -9.59 -3.59 -1.14
N PRO A 59 -10.35 -4.60 -1.39
CA PRO A 59 -11.37 -5.05 -0.44
C PRO A 59 -10.85 -6.22 0.38
N ILE A 60 -11.39 -6.36 1.58
CA ILE A 60 -11.03 -7.39 2.53
C ILE A 60 -11.31 -8.77 1.94
N GLU A 61 -10.32 -9.64 1.97
CA GLU A 61 -10.43 -11.02 1.53
C GLU A 61 -11.65 -11.72 2.15
N GLY A 62 -12.40 -12.44 1.34
CA GLY A 62 -13.63 -13.10 1.76
C GLY A 62 -14.90 -12.24 1.76
N VAL A 63 -14.81 -10.94 1.47
CA VAL A 63 -16.00 -10.10 1.24
C VAL A 63 -16.59 -10.40 -0.14
N THR A 64 -17.92 -10.37 -0.25
CA THR A 64 -18.62 -10.63 -1.51
C THR A 64 -18.10 -9.71 -2.62
N GLY A 65 -17.65 -10.30 -3.72
CA GLY A 65 -17.07 -9.59 -4.86
C GLY A 65 -15.54 -9.42 -4.81
N TYR A 66 -14.91 -9.74 -3.68
CA TYR A 66 -13.46 -9.76 -3.59
C TYR A 66 -12.84 -10.90 -4.40
N LYS A 67 -11.80 -10.58 -5.11
CA LYS A 67 -10.95 -11.54 -5.82
C LYS A 67 -9.50 -11.24 -5.44
N ASP A 68 -8.89 -12.13 -4.70
CA ASP A 68 -7.54 -11.99 -4.18
C ASP A 68 -6.45 -12.06 -5.26
N PRO A 69 -5.65 -11.06 -5.36
CA PRO A 69 -5.94 -9.86 -6.14
C PRO A 69 -6.37 -10.29 -7.54
N ALA A 70 -7.46 -9.76 -8.02
CA ALA A 70 -8.16 -10.22 -9.22
C ALA A 70 -7.32 -10.14 -10.48
N SER A 71 -6.37 -9.23 -10.55
CA SER A 71 -5.52 -9.02 -11.71
C SER A 71 -4.12 -8.56 -11.29
N TRP A 72 -3.18 -8.62 -12.24
CA TRP A 72 -1.84 -8.08 -12.03
C TRP A 72 -1.86 -6.58 -11.67
N GLY A 73 -2.80 -5.82 -12.27
CA GLY A 73 -2.94 -4.40 -12.01
C GLY A 73 -3.41 -4.06 -10.60
N GLU A 74 -3.98 -5.04 -9.89
CA GLU A 74 -4.42 -4.89 -8.49
C GLU A 74 -3.36 -5.39 -7.50
N ARG A 75 -2.24 -5.91 -7.97
CA ARG A 75 -1.13 -6.35 -7.14
C ARG A 75 -0.12 -5.24 -6.93
N MET A 76 0.45 -5.14 -5.73
CA MET A 76 1.50 -4.15 -5.43
C MET A 76 2.73 -4.34 -6.33
N VAL A 77 3.08 -5.56 -6.70
CA VAL A 77 4.17 -5.84 -7.67
C VAL A 77 3.86 -5.37 -9.08
N GLY A 78 2.61 -5.03 -9.39
CA GLY A 78 2.18 -4.43 -10.64
C GLY A 78 2.27 -2.90 -10.67
N LEU A 79 2.55 -2.27 -9.54
CA LEU A 79 2.78 -0.82 -9.48
C LEU A 79 4.00 -0.44 -10.34
N PRO A 80 4.01 0.78 -10.90
CA PRO A 80 5.19 1.29 -11.59
C PRO A 80 6.43 1.25 -10.68
N ASP A 81 7.53 0.76 -11.22
CA ASP A 81 8.82 0.68 -10.52
C ASP A 81 9.43 2.05 -10.17
N SER A 82 8.87 3.10 -10.75
CA SER A 82 9.22 4.50 -10.48
C SER A 82 8.52 5.12 -9.28
N ILE A 83 7.63 4.39 -8.59
CA ILE A 83 6.99 4.88 -7.37
C ILE A 83 7.95 4.69 -6.20
N ASP A 84 8.27 5.79 -5.51
CA ASP A 84 9.19 5.79 -4.38
C ASP A 84 8.49 5.48 -3.06
N ILE A 85 7.32 6.07 -2.85
CA ILE A 85 6.57 5.95 -1.60
C ILE A 85 5.12 5.58 -1.91
N VAL A 86 4.61 4.59 -1.20
CA VAL A 86 3.21 4.14 -1.26
C VAL A 86 2.57 4.28 0.11
N ASN A 87 1.51 5.09 0.18
CA ASN A 87 0.64 5.16 1.35
C ASN A 87 -0.40 4.03 1.29
N LEU A 88 -0.47 3.24 2.35
CA LEU A 88 -1.43 2.15 2.52
C LEU A 88 -2.74 2.68 3.12
N TRP A 89 -3.50 3.39 2.33
CA TRP A 89 -4.66 4.16 2.81
C TRP A 89 -5.75 3.31 3.45
N MET A 90 -6.03 2.13 2.94
CA MET A 90 -7.15 1.29 3.42
C MET A 90 -6.75 0.28 4.51
N GLY A 91 -5.54 0.38 5.04
CA GLY A 91 -5.03 -0.48 6.11
C GLY A 91 -3.71 -1.15 5.73
N ILE A 92 -3.20 -2.00 6.60
CA ILE A 92 -1.89 -2.62 6.47
C ILE A 92 -2.08 -4.12 6.23
N PRO A 93 -1.54 -4.68 5.13
CA PRO A 93 -1.56 -6.13 4.93
C PRO A 93 -0.61 -6.81 5.90
N THR A 94 -1.03 -7.96 6.45
CA THR A 94 -0.17 -8.83 7.24
C THR A 94 -0.09 -10.22 6.62
N ALA A 95 0.86 -11.03 7.07
CA ALA A 95 0.99 -12.41 6.61
C ALA A 95 -0.26 -13.26 6.94
N GLU A 96 -1.01 -12.89 7.98
CA GLU A 96 -2.22 -13.58 8.43
C GLU A 96 -3.47 -13.11 7.69
N THR A 97 -3.60 -11.81 7.47
CA THR A 97 -4.83 -11.23 6.92
C THR A 97 -4.83 -11.16 5.39
N HIS A 98 -3.68 -10.83 4.79
CA HIS A 98 -3.53 -10.63 3.35
C HIS A 98 -2.16 -11.13 2.87
N PRO A 99 -1.91 -12.44 2.89
CA PRO A 99 -0.58 -13.00 2.65
C PRO A 99 0.03 -12.63 1.30
N ILE A 100 -0.78 -12.52 0.24
CA ILE A 100 -0.29 -12.15 -1.09
C ILE A 100 0.11 -10.67 -1.12
N ALA A 101 -0.74 -9.77 -0.64
CA ALA A 101 -0.44 -8.35 -0.59
C ALA A 101 0.79 -8.07 0.31
N TYR A 102 0.89 -8.77 1.44
CA TYR A 102 2.06 -8.69 2.32
C TYR A 102 3.35 -9.14 1.64
N ALA A 103 3.31 -10.28 0.93
CA ALA A 103 4.47 -10.78 0.18
C ALA A 103 4.87 -9.83 -0.96
N ASP A 104 3.90 -9.24 -1.66
CA ASP A 104 4.12 -8.24 -2.70
C ASP A 104 4.77 -6.98 -2.13
N MET A 105 4.26 -6.45 -1.02
CA MET A 105 4.83 -5.31 -0.32
C MET A 105 6.30 -5.55 0.03
N GLN A 106 6.59 -6.67 0.67
CA GLN A 106 7.96 -7.04 1.01
C GLN A 106 8.87 -7.23 -0.21
N TYR A 107 8.33 -7.73 -1.33
CA TYR A 107 9.08 -7.82 -2.57
C TYR A 107 9.43 -6.44 -3.10
N CYS A 108 8.46 -5.52 -3.17
CA CYS A 108 8.68 -4.15 -3.62
C CYS A 108 9.70 -3.42 -2.74
N GLN A 109 9.61 -3.57 -1.42
CA GLN A 109 10.60 -3.00 -0.49
C GLN A 109 12.02 -3.51 -0.79
N ARG A 110 12.21 -4.83 -0.87
CA ARG A 110 13.54 -5.45 -0.99
C ARG A 110 14.14 -5.38 -2.40
N LYS A 111 13.30 -5.38 -3.44
CA LYS A 111 13.76 -5.53 -4.83
C LYS A 111 13.62 -4.27 -5.66
N LEU A 112 12.61 -3.46 -5.36
CA LEU A 112 12.36 -2.23 -6.09
C LEU A 112 12.77 -1.00 -5.25
N GLY A 113 12.96 -1.16 -3.95
CA GLY A 113 13.27 -0.07 -3.02
C GLY A 113 12.08 0.89 -2.82
N THR A 114 10.87 0.49 -3.20
CA THR A 114 9.64 1.22 -2.90
C THR A 114 9.40 1.19 -1.40
N ARG A 115 9.13 2.34 -0.80
CA ARG A 115 8.82 2.46 0.63
C ARG A 115 7.32 2.46 0.84
N PHE A 116 6.86 1.75 1.86
CA PHE A 116 5.44 1.68 2.22
C PHE A 116 5.21 2.33 3.57
N VAL A 117 4.31 3.28 3.62
CA VAL A 117 3.98 4.01 4.84
C VAL A 117 2.56 3.73 5.29
N MET A 118 2.38 3.72 6.61
CA MET A 118 1.06 3.64 7.22
C MET A 118 0.31 4.96 7.02
N HIS A 119 -0.97 4.89 6.69
CA HIS A 119 -1.88 6.02 6.80
C HIS A 119 -2.36 6.17 8.24
N ALA A 120 -2.09 7.31 8.87
CA ALA A 120 -2.52 7.61 10.23
C ALA A 120 -3.41 8.84 10.27
N ASP A 121 -4.56 8.74 10.95
CA ASP A 121 -5.53 9.82 11.04
C ASP A 121 -5.14 10.87 12.09
N ALA A 122 -5.09 12.14 11.70
CA ALA A 122 -5.20 13.31 12.58
C ALA A 122 -6.50 14.08 12.27
N SER A 123 -7.60 13.35 12.18
CA SER A 123 -8.93 13.79 11.79
C SER A 123 -9.96 13.49 12.88
N HIS A 124 -11.24 13.57 12.53
CA HIS A 124 -12.34 13.23 13.43
C HIS A 124 -12.91 11.82 13.20
N TYR A 125 -12.28 10.99 12.35
CA TYR A 125 -12.85 9.72 11.92
C TYR A 125 -12.43 8.52 12.76
N ARG A 126 -11.18 8.46 13.21
CA ARG A 126 -10.67 7.35 14.03
C ARG A 126 -10.13 7.88 15.35
N HIS A 127 -10.73 7.45 16.44
CA HIS A 127 -10.40 7.99 17.74
C HIS A 127 -10.05 6.93 18.78
N GLN A 128 -10.48 5.68 18.56
CA GLN A 128 -10.35 4.62 19.54
C GLN A 128 -9.23 3.66 19.16
N PHE A 129 -8.36 3.39 20.09
CA PHE A 129 -7.26 2.44 19.95
C PHE A 129 -6.88 1.87 21.32
N THR A 130 -6.19 0.73 21.28
CA THR A 130 -5.65 0.07 22.48
C THR A 130 -4.14 -0.04 22.36
N VAL A 131 -3.41 0.37 23.37
CA VAL A 131 -1.95 0.19 23.47
C VAL A 131 -1.58 -0.21 24.87
N ASP A 132 -0.70 -1.21 25.01
CA ASP A 132 -0.29 -1.79 26.31
C ASP A 132 -1.46 -2.26 27.17
N GLY A 133 -2.58 -2.66 26.57
CA GLY A 133 -3.80 -3.10 27.27
C GLY A 133 -4.64 -1.97 27.85
N VAL A 134 -4.37 -0.71 27.49
CA VAL A 134 -5.13 0.47 27.86
C VAL A 134 -5.89 0.99 26.65
N ASP A 135 -7.19 1.23 26.83
CA ASP A 135 -8.06 1.80 25.80
C ASP A 135 -8.07 3.32 25.89
N TYR A 136 -7.92 3.96 24.73
CA TYR A 136 -7.93 5.41 24.57
C TYR A 136 -9.02 5.83 23.60
N ASP A 137 -9.55 7.03 23.80
CA ASP A 137 -10.50 7.67 22.89
C ASP A 137 -10.15 9.16 22.72
N LEU A 138 -9.52 9.49 21.60
CA LEU A 138 -9.09 10.86 21.29
C LEU A 138 -10.26 11.82 21.01
N SER A 139 -11.46 11.32 20.83
CA SER A 139 -12.66 12.18 20.76
C SER A 139 -13.02 12.78 22.12
N GLN A 140 -12.64 12.08 23.20
CA GLN A 140 -12.92 12.47 24.58
C GLN A 140 -11.75 13.19 25.23
N ASN A 141 -10.52 12.75 24.96
CA ASN A 141 -9.32 13.31 25.57
C ASN A 141 -8.14 13.27 24.59
N LYS A 142 -7.52 14.42 24.36
CA LYS A 142 -6.29 14.62 23.59
C LYS A 142 -5.21 15.29 24.44
N ASP A 143 -5.06 14.90 25.71
CA ASP A 143 -3.95 15.37 26.53
C ASP A 143 -2.61 14.74 26.08
N ASP A 144 -1.53 15.14 26.74
CA ASP A 144 -0.18 14.69 26.34
C ASP A 144 0.02 13.18 26.51
N GLU A 145 -0.66 12.58 27.52
CA GLU A 145 -0.60 11.12 27.70
C GLU A 145 -1.31 10.40 26.57
N ALA A 146 -2.51 10.82 26.18
CA ALA A 146 -3.26 10.23 25.08
C ALA A 146 -2.53 10.42 23.73
N MET A 147 -1.87 11.58 23.51
CA MET A 147 -1.05 11.81 22.31
C MET A 147 0.19 10.93 22.28
N ALA A 148 0.89 10.77 23.38
CA ALA A 148 2.04 9.86 23.47
C ALA A 148 1.60 8.40 23.26
N ALA A 149 0.45 8.00 23.81
CA ALA A 149 -0.12 6.67 23.58
C ALA A 149 -0.49 6.44 22.12
N TYR A 150 -1.08 7.45 21.46
CA TYR A 150 -1.40 7.35 20.03
C TYR A 150 -0.15 7.24 19.15
N ALA A 151 0.86 8.05 19.42
CA ALA A 151 2.13 7.94 18.74
C ALA A 151 2.74 6.55 18.93
N LYS A 152 2.73 5.99 20.14
CA LYS A 152 3.22 4.64 20.41
C LYS A 152 2.40 3.57 19.66
N TRP A 153 1.09 3.71 19.59
CA TRP A 153 0.23 2.83 18.83
C TRP A 153 0.61 2.85 17.33
N ILE A 154 0.78 4.04 16.75
CA ILE A 154 1.24 4.21 15.36
C ILE A 154 2.61 3.55 15.14
N VAL A 155 3.56 3.78 16.05
CA VAL A 155 4.89 3.19 15.97
C VAL A 155 4.82 1.66 15.93
N ASN A 156 3.99 1.04 16.76
CA ASN A 156 3.79 -0.40 16.75
C ASN A 156 3.20 -0.88 15.42
N GLN A 157 2.21 -0.16 14.86
CA GLN A 157 1.60 -0.48 13.56
C GLN A 157 2.59 -0.35 12.40
N VAL A 158 3.60 0.49 12.50
CA VAL A 158 4.67 0.62 11.50
C VAL A 158 5.71 -0.48 11.65
N LEU A 159 6.17 -0.75 12.85
CA LEU A 159 7.30 -1.64 13.10
C LEU A 159 6.94 -3.12 12.98
N GLU A 160 5.77 -3.52 13.47
CA GLU A 160 5.36 -4.93 13.50
C GLU A 160 5.27 -5.55 12.08
N PRO A 161 4.61 -4.95 11.09
CA PRO A 161 4.58 -5.46 9.72
C PRO A 161 5.83 -5.09 8.90
N GLY A 162 6.73 -4.26 9.41
CA GLY A 162 7.95 -3.84 8.73
C GLY A 162 7.75 -2.74 7.69
N LEU A 163 6.87 -1.77 7.98
CA LEU A 163 6.67 -0.59 7.12
C LEU A 163 7.87 0.37 7.20
N ASP A 164 7.92 1.28 6.25
CA ASP A 164 9.02 2.24 6.09
C ASP A 164 8.72 3.61 6.70
N GLY A 165 7.59 3.75 7.38
CA GLY A 165 7.22 4.99 8.07
C GLY A 165 5.71 5.19 8.18
N VAL A 166 5.35 6.42 8.47
CA VAL A 166 3.97 6.88 8.64
C VAL A 166 3.72 8.17 7.88
N ASP A 167 2.53 8.28 7.34
CA ASP A 167 1.95 9.51 6.79
C ASP A 167 0.75 9.91 7.64
N VAL A 168 0.81 11.09 8.24
CA VAL A 168 -0.23 11.63 9.11
C VAL A 168 -1.14 12.52 8.30
N ASP A 169 -2.34 12.01 8.01
CA ASP A 169 -3.40 12.74 7.32
C ASP A 169 -4.06 13.74 8.28
N TRP A 170 -3.72 15.00 8.10
CA TRP A 170 -4.23 16.09 8.94
C TRP A 170 -5.48 16.73 8.36
N GLU A 171 -6.63 16.22 8.82
CA GLU A 171 -7.94 16.68 8.36
C GLU A 171 -8.90 17.01 9.52
N GLY A 172 -8.67 18.07 10.24
CA GLY A 172 -9.66 18.58 11.19
C GLY A 172 -9.20 18.73 12.63
N TRP A 173 -8.07 18.12 13.03
CA TRP A 173 -7.47 18.45 14.32
C TRP A 173 -6.93 19.87 14.32
N SER A 174 -6.83 20.47 15.51
CA SER A 174 -6.15 21.76 15.65
C SER A 174 -4.67 21.62 15.27
N GLY A 175 -4.07 22.72 14.79
CA GLY A 175 -2.62 22.73 14.53
C GLY A 175 -1.78 22.43 15.77
N SER A 176 -2.26 22.78 16.96
CA SER A 176 -1.58 22.44 18.22
C SER A 176 -1.63 20.95 18.54
N ASP A 177 -2.72 20.27 18.19
CA ASP A 177 -2.84 18.82 18.37
C ASP A 177 -1.91 18.09 17.39
N LEU A 178 -1.86 18.55 16.12
CA LEU A 178 -0.91 18.04 15.14
C LEU A 178 0.54 18.18 15.64
N VAL A 179 0.92 19.37 16.12
CA VAL A 179 2.28 19.62 16.63
C VAL A 179 2.64 18.68 17.76
N ARG A 180 1.70 18.39 18.68
CA ARG A 180 1.93 17.45 19.77
C ARG A 180 2.15 16.02 19.26
N LEU A 181 1.28 15.56 18.35
CA LEU A 181 1.43 14.23 17.76
C LEU A 181 2.76 14.08 17.00
N ILE A 182 3.09 15.06 16.15
CA ILE A 182 4.32 15.01 15.36
C ILE A 182 5.57 15.05 16.23
N LYS A 183 5.56 15.81 17.32
CA LYS A 183 6.68 15.81 18.29
C LYS A 183 6.83 14.47 19.01
N GLU A 184 5.74 13.78 19.31
CA GLU A 184 5.80 12.44 19.89
C GLU A 184 6.31 11.41 18.86
N LEU A 185 5.80 11.43 17.63
CA LEU A 185 6.27 10.57 16.55
C LEU A 185 7.73 10.85 16.17
N GLY A 186 8.14 12.11 16.16
CA GLY A 186 9.49 12.54 15.85
C GLY A 186 10.58 12.05 16.82
N LYS A 187 10.18 11.50 17.98
CA LYS A 187 11.11 10.77 18.85
C LYS A 187 11.54 9.42 18.24
N TYR A 188 10.70 8.85 17.40
CA TYR A 188 10.88 7.51 16.83
C TYR A 188 11.28 7.55 15.36
N PHE A 189 10.62 8.38 14.55
CA PHE A 189 10.72 8.43 13.09
C PHE A 189 11.13 9.82 12.61
N GLY A 190 11.46 9.92 11.32
CA GLY A 190 11.90 11.16 10.72
C GLY A 190 13.36 11.50 10.99
N PRO A 191 13.85 12.67 10.53
CA PRO A 191 15.28 12.98 10.43
C PRO A 191 16.07 12.89 11.73
N GLU A 192 15.41 13.17 12.86
CA GLU A 192 16.04 13.22 14.18
C GLU A 192 15.54 12.11 15.14
N GLY A 193 14.69 11.19 14.63
CA GLY A 193 14.13 10.11 15.41
C GLY A 193 15.14 8.98 15.72
N GLU A 194 14.76 8.09 16.64
CA GLU A 194 15.55 6.91 16.98
C GLU A 194 15.77 5.98 15.77
N GLN A 195 14.85 6.00 14.80
CA GLN A 195 14.90 5.26 13.55
C GLN A 195 14.79 6.22 12.36
N PRO A 196 15.87 6.92 12.01
CA PRO A 196 15.85 7.97 10.98
C PRO A 196 15.61 7.42 9.56
N ASP A 197 15.71 6.11 9.37
CA ASP A 197 15.36 5.45 8.11
C ASP A 197 13.85 5.32 7.91
N LYS A 198 13.06 5.51 8.97
CA LYS A 198 11.60 5.49 8.93
C LYS A 198 11.05 6.87 8.70
N LEU A 199 10.25 7.02 7.65
CA LEU A 199 9.68 8.29 7.24
C LEU A 199 8.63 8.80 8.22
N LEU A 200 8.64 10.10 8.47
CA LEU A 200 7.55 10.83 9.09
C LEU A 200 7.05 11.89 8.10
N ILE A 201 5.85 11.68 7.60
CA ILE A 201 5.21 12.50 6.57
C ILE A 201 3.95 13.12 7.14
N VAL A 202 3.59 14.32 6.68
CA VAL A 202 2.30 14.94 6.97
C VAL A 202 1.61 15.31 5.67
N ASP A 203 0.48 14.69 5.43
CA ASP A 203 -0.46 15.07 4.39
C ASP A 203 -1.54 16.01 4.93
N TYR A 204 -2.03 16.91 4.09
CA TYR A 204 -3.08 17.84 4.49
C TYR A 204 -3.95 18.27 3.31
N PHE A 205 -5.25 18.28 3.55
CA PHE A 205 -6.24 18.69 2.55
C PHE A 205 -6.43 20.20 2.48
N SER A 206 -6.47 20.88 3.63
CA SER A 206 -6.74 22.31 3.69
C SER A 206 -5.98 23.00 4.83
N GLY A 207 -5.70 24.27 4.63
CA GLY A 207 -4.91 25.04 5.59
C GLY A 207 -3.42 24.96 5.32
N THR A 208 -2.64 25.44 6.27
CA THR A 208 -1.18 25.39 6.26
C THR A 208 -0.73 24.73 7.55
N PRO A 209 0.01 23.62 7.49
CA PRO A 209 0.55 23.00 8.67
C PRO A 209 1.43 23.96 9.47
N PRO A 210 1.42 23.87 10.82
CA PRO A 210 2.31 24.66 11.64
C PRO A 210 3.78 24.42 11.30
N THR A 211 4.57 25.47 11.20
CA THR A 211 6.01 25.37 10.90
C THR A 211 6.81 24.63 11.96
N ASP A 212 6.25 24.48 13.15
CA ASP A 212 6.85 23.77 14.28
C ASP A 212 7.05 22.28 14.04
N ILE A 213 6.37 21.69 13.02
CA ILE A 213 6.55 20.29 12.68
C ILE A 213 7.71 20.05 11.70
N ILE A 214 8.15 21.07 10.97
CA ILE A 214 9.17 20.95 9.91
C ILE A 214 10.44 20.19 10.35
N PRO A 215 11.00 20.42 11.55
CA PRO A 215 12.22 19.72 11.96
C PRO A 215 12.07 18.21 12.12
N TYR A 216 10.82 17.72 12.26
CA TYR A 216 10.52 16.32 12.55
C TYR A 216 10.13 15.52 11.32
N CYS A 217 9.70 16.19 10.24
CA CYS A 217 9.14 15.53 9.06
C CYS A 217 10.15 15.44 7.93
N ASP A 218 10.06 14.35 7.14
CA ASP A 218 10.78 14.19 5.88
C ASP A 218 10.07 14.92 4.74
N TYR A 219 8.74 14.90 4.77
CA TYR A 219 7.88 15.51 3.74
C TYR A 219 6.62 16.08 4.36
#